data_d91006a9f71a49406baf502ed73e3eb8
#
_entry.id   d91006a9f71a49406baf502ed73e3eb8
#
_cell.length_a   1.000
_cell.length_b   1.000
_cell.length_c   1.000
_cell.angle_alpha   90.00
_cell.angle_beta   90.00
_cell.angle_gamma   90.00
#
_symmetry.space_group_name_H-M   'P 1'
#
loop_
_entity.id
_entity.type
_entity.pdbx_description
1 polymer ?
#
loop_
_entity_poly.entity_id
_entity_poly.type
_entity_poly.pdbx_seq_one_letter_code
_entity_poly.pdbx_strand_id
1 'polypeptide(L)'
;MTMSFHARITAALGLKGASAPQSLPVLALAYVGDTVYDLYVRTKLLHELDTDAHGLHLAAAKLVCAHGQAEAYFRVEPLLTVGELATFRRGRNAHSGTVPRNASVTEYRIATGFEALLGYLFLSGDDIRLDEIMQHALQMENGKLKIEN
;
A
#
# COMPACT_ATOMS: atom_id res chain seq x y z
N MET A 1 -3.03 25.88 -5.79
CA MET A 1 -2.77 24.43 -5.97
C MET A 1 -2.32 23.83 -4.67
N THR A 2 -2.92 22.72 -4.30
CA THR A 2 -2.58 22.00 -3.07
C THR A 2 -1.35 21.13 -3.30
N MET A 3 -0.36 21.21 -2.42
CA MET A 3 0.80 20.34 -2.46
C MET A 3 0.38 18.91 -2.15
N SER A 4 1.01 17.91 -2.81
CA SER A 4 0.82 16.52 -2.46
C SER A 4 1.30 16.24 -1.03
N PHE A 5 0.84 15.15 -0.45
CA PHE A 5 1.29 14.76 0.89
C PHE A 5 2.81 14.56 0.93
N HIS A 6 3.36 13.87 -0.09
CA HIS A 6 4.81 13.70 -0.19
C HIS A 6 5.55 15.06 -0.23
N ALA A 7 5.06 15.99 -1.04
CA ALA A 7 5.66 17.33 -1.11
C ALA A 7 5.61 18.08 0.24
N ARG A 8 4.52 17.92 0.98
CA ARG A 8 4.41 18.54 2.32
C ARG A 8 5.41 17.95 3.31
N ILE A 9 5.61 16.62 3.26
CA ILE A 9 6.61 15.97 4.12
C ILE A 9 8.02 16.48 3.79
N THR A 10 8.37 16.52 2.50
CA THR A 10 9.69 16.97 2.08
C THR A 10 9.94 18.42 2.49
N ALA A 11 8.95 19.29 2.32
CA ALA A 11 9.05 20.69 2.73
C ALA A 11 9.18 20.82 4.25
N ALA A 12 8.36 20.08 5.01
CA ALA A 12 8.36 20.15 6.47
C ALA A 12 9.70 19.71 7.07
N LEU A 13 10.34 18.72 6.46
CA LEU A 13 11.59 18.14 6.95
C LEU A 13 12.84 18.73 6.27
N GLY A 14 12.67 19.70 5.36
CA GLY A 14 13.78 20.32 4.65
C GLY A 14 14.57 19.35 3.77
N LEU A 15 13.90 18.36 3.20
CA LEU A 15 14.55 17.33 2.38
C LEU A 15 14.84 17.87 0.99
N LYS A 16 16.00 17.50 0.44
CA LYS A 16 16.45 17.94 -0.87
C LYS A 16 16.84 16.75 -1.73
N GLY A 17 16.78 16.93 -3.05
CA GLY A 17 17.35 15.99 -4.00
C GLY A 17 16.58 14.71 -4.17
N ALA A 18 15.26 14.76 -4.15
CA ALA A 18 14.44 13.59 -4.43
C ALA A 18 14.71 13.08 -5.85
N SER A 19 15.19 11.85 -5.97
CA SER A 19 15.26 11.17 -7.25
C SER A 19 13.85 10.91 -7.78
N ALA A 20 13.69 10.90 -9.11
CA ALA A 20 12.42 10.53 -9.71
C ALA A 20 12.02 9.11 -9.24
N PRO A 21 10.76 8.87 -8.87
CA PRO A 21 10.35 7.56 -8.35
C PRO A 21 10.71 6.38 -9.25
N GLN A 22 10.63 6.57 -10.57
CA GLN A 22 10.97 5.52 -11.52
C GLN A 22 12.45 5.15 -11.53
N SER A 23 13.34 5.99 -11.00
CA SER A 23 14.76 5.70 -10.89
C SER A 23 15.16 5.07 -9.56
N LEU A 24 14.24 4.98 -8.62
CA LEU A 24 14.51 4.33 -7.33
C LEU A 24 14.48 2.81 -7.46
N PRO A 25 15.27 2.10 -6.64
CA PRO A 25 15.11 0.65 -6.54
C PRO A 25 13.68 0.29 -6.15
N VAL A 26 13.12 -0.72 -6.80
CA VAL A 26 11.71 -1.07 -6.58
C VAL A 26 11.42 -1.47 -5.13
N LEU A 27 12.39 -2.07 -4.43
CA LEU A 27 12.21 -2.41 -3.02
C LEU A 27 12.22 -1.17 -2.11
N ALA A 28 12.83 -0.05 -2.55
CA ALA A 28 12.69 1.22 -1.85
C ALA A 28 11.28 1.79 -1.99
N LEU A 29 10.67 1.61 -3.16
CA LEU A 29 9.26 1.97 -3.36
C LEU A 29 8.36 1.15 -2.43
N ALA A 30 8.60 -0.16 -2.36
CA ALA A 30 7.83 -1.05 -1.49
C ALA A 30 7.99 -0.68 0.00
N TYR A 31 9.19 -0.27 0.40
CA TYR A 31 9.47 0.18 1.76
C TYR A 31 8.56 1.33 2.17
N VAL A 32 8.40 2.32 1.30
CA VAL A 32 7.51 3.46 1.55
C VAL A 32 6.05 3.02 1.43
N GLY A 33 5.72 2.21 0.43
CA GLY A 33 4.35 1.76 0.17
C GLY A 33 3.76 0.94 1.30
N ASP A 34 4.56 0.17 2.01
CA ASP A 34 4.13 -0.57 3.20
C ASP A 34 3.51 0.37 4.23
N THR A 35 4.19 1.47 4.54
CA THR A 35 3.69 2.48 5.48
C THR A 35 2.48 3.22 4.95
N VAL A 36 2.45 3.52 3.66
CA VAL A 36 1.29 4.17 3.01
C VAL A 36 0.06 3.29 3.16
N TYR A 37 0.15 2.01 2.82
CA TYR A 37 -0.94 1.07 2.96
C TYR A 37 -1.43 1.00 4.41
N ASP A 38 -0.51 0.87 5.35
CA ASP A 38 -0.81 0.77 6.77
C ASP A 38 -1.57 2.01 7.28
N LEU A 39 -1.19 3.19 6.83
CA LEU A 39 -1.88 4.42 7.22
C LEU A 39 -3.33 4.43 6.77
N TYR A 40 -3.63 4.04 5.53
CA TYR A 40 -5.02 3.94 5.05
C TYR A 40 -5.81 2.92 5.86
N VAL A 41 -5.23 1.74 6.11
CA VAL A 41 -5.88 0.66 6.85
C VAL A 41 -6.23 1.12 8.26
N ARG A 42 -5.25 1.65 9.00
CA ARG A 42 -5.45 2.07 10.40
C ARG A 42 -6.44 3.22 10.51
N THR A 43 -6.37 4.17 9.59
CA THR A 43 -7.33 5.28 9.57
C THR A 43 -8.76 4.75 9.38
N LYS A 44 -8.94 3.86 8.41
CA LYS A 44 -10.26 3.28 8.13
C LYS A 44 -10.79 2.52 9.33
N LEU A 45 -9.99 1.65 9.93
CA LEU A 45 -10.41 0.83 11.07
C LEU A 45 -10.77 1.69 12.28
N LEU A 46 -10.01 2.76 12.53
CA LEU A 46 -10.30 3.68 13.63
C LEU A 46 -11.70 4.30 13.47
N HIS A 47 -12.09 4.63 12.25
CA HIS A 47 -13.39 5.27 11.98
C HIS A 47 -14.55 4.27 11.96
N GLU A 48 -14.29 3.00 11.66
CA GLU A 48 -15.34 2.02 11.42
C GLU A 48 -15.60 1.06 12.57
N LEU A 49 -14.57 0.78 13.40
CA LEU A 49 -14.69 -0.18 14.48
C LEU A 49 -14.87 0.53 15.82
N ASP A 50 -15.79 0.02 16.62
CA ASP A 50 -15.96 0.42 18.00
C ASP A 50 -15.26 -0.62 18.88
N THR A 51 -13.97 -0.43 19.08
CA THR A 51 -13.13 -1.36 19.85
C THR A 51 -11.95 -0.61 20.47
N ASP A 52 -11.23 -1.26 21.38
CA ASP A 52 -10.04 -0.70 22.00
C ASP A 52 -8.81 -0.81 21.08
N ALA A 53 -7.68 -0.29 21.54
CA ALA A 53 -6.43 -0.31 20.77
C ALA A 53 -5.99 -1.74 20.40
N HIS A 54 -6.21 -2.70 21.28
CA HIS A 54 -5.87 -4.10 20.99
C HIS A 54 -6.73 -4.67 19.88
N GLY A 55 -8.04 -4.40 19.90
CA GLY A 55 -8.95 -4.82 18.82
C GLY A 55 -8.60 -4.20 17.49
N LEU A 56 -8.20 -2.90 17.48
CA LEU A 56 -7.73 -2.23 16.27
C LEU A 56 -6.47 -2.90 15.71
N HIS A 57 -5.53 -3.22 16.60
CA HIS A 57 -4.29 -3.89 16.19
C HIS A 57 -4.56 -5.26 15.57
N LEU A 58 -5.44 -6.06 16.17
CA LEU A 58 -5.80 -7.38 15.65
C LEU A 58 -6.48 -7.27 14.27
N ALA A 59 -7.39 -6.30 14.12
CA ALA A 59 -8.07 -6.07 12.85
C ALA A 59 -7.08 -5.63 11.75
N ALA A 60 -6.17 -4.71 12.10
CA ALA A 60 -5.15 -4.23 11.16
C ALA A 60 -4.23 -5.38 10.70
N ALA A 61 -3.82 -6.25 11.61
CA ALA A 61 -2.93 -7.36 11.29
C ALA A 61 -3.47 -8.25 10.17
N LYS A 62 -4.79 -8.47 10.12
CA LYS A 62 -5.43 -9.28 9.07
C LYS A 62 -5.34 -8.64 7.69
N LEU A 63 -5.29 -7.31 7.62
CA LEU A 63 -5.26 -6.56 6.36
C LEU A 63 -3.84 -6.26 5.90
N VAL A 64 -2.88 -6.11 6.83
CA VAL A 64 -1.51 -5.73 6.50
C VAL A 64 -0.57 -6.91 6.31
N CYS A 65 -0.99 -8.13 6.65
CA CYS A 65 -0.21 -9.31 6.36
C CYS A 65 -0.16 -9.57 4.85
N ALA A 66 0.75 -10.43 4.42
CA ALA A 66 0.93 -10.73 2.99
C ALA A 66 -0.36 -11.21 2.32
N HIS A 67 -1.12 -12.07 2.98
CA HIS A 67 -2.40 -12.55 2.47
C HIS A 67 -3.41 -11.41 2.30
N GLY A 68 -3.56 -10.55 3.31
CA GLY A 68 -4.49 -9.41 3.25
C GLY A 68 -4.13 -8.43 2.15
N GLN A 69 -2.84 -8.15 1.97
CA GLN A 69 -2.38 -7.27 0.90
C GLN A 69 -2.56 -7.89 -0.48
N ALA A 70 -2.34 -9.21 -0.62
CA ALA A 70 -2.57 -9.91 -1.88
C ALA A 70 -4.03 -9.85 -2.28
N GLU A 71 -4.95 -10.06 -1.34
CA GLU A 71 -6.39 -9.92 -1.61
C GLU A 71 -6.75 -8.49 -2.02
N ALA A 72 -6.20 -7.49 -1.33
CA ALA A 72 -6.40 -6.08 -1.69
C ALA A 72 -5.92 -5.80 -3.11
N TYR A 73 -4.75 -6.31 -3.47
CA TYR A 73 -4.21 -6.17 -4.82
C TYR A 73 -5.15 -6.76 -5.87
N PHE A 74 -5.67 -7.96 -5.65
CA PHE A 74 -6.56 -8.59 -6.62
C PHE A 74 -7.83 -7.79 -6.85
N ARG A 75 -8.29 -7.03 -5.87
CA ARG A 75 -9.43 -6.12 -6.07
C ARG A 75 -9.11 -4.95 -6.98
N VAL A 76 -7.85 -4.51 -7.05
CA VAL A 76 -7.46 -3.36 -7.87
C VAL A 76 -6.83 -3.74 -9.20
N GLU A 77 -6.37 -4.97 -9.36
CA GLU A 77 -5.66 -5.41 -10.57
C GLU A 77 -6.40 -5.05 -11.87
N PRO A 78 -7.74 -5.28 -11.98
CA PRO A 78 -8.45 -4.95 -13.22
C PRO A 78 -8.48 -3.46 -13.57
N LEU A 79 -8.15 -2.58 -12.61
CA LEU A 79 -8.21 -1.13 -12.77
C LEU A 79 -6.86 -0.52 -13.13
N LEU A 80 -5.79 -1.32 -13.09
CA LEU A 80 -4.43 -0.80 -13.25
C LEU A 80 -4.15 -0.41 -14.70
N THR A 81 -3.46 0.71 -14.84
CA THR A 81 -2.89 1.10 -16.14
C THR A 81 -1.70 0.22 -16.47
N VAL A 82 -1.25 0.27 -17.74
CA VAL A 82 -0.06 -0.48 -18.17
C VAL A 82 1.16 -0.10 -17.34
N GLY A 83 1.36 1.18 -17.05
CA GLY A 83 2.49 1.64 -16.23
C GLY A 83 2.40 1.18 -14.79
N GLU A 84 1.21 1.24 -14.21
CA GLU A 84 0.98 0.75 -12.85
C GLU A 84 1.25 -0.74 -12.73
N LEU A 85 0.77 -1.51 -13.69
CA LEU A 85 0.99 -2.96 -13.73
C LEU A 85 2.48 -3.28 -13.89
N ALA A 86 3.21 -2.49 -14.69
CA ALA A 86 4.65 -2.67 -14.85
C ALA A 86 5.40 -2.45 -13.53
N THR A 87 5.05 -1.41 -12.77
CA THR A 87 5.64 -1.15 -11.45
C THR A 87 5.33 -2.30 -10.47
N PHE A 88 4.08 -2.74 -10.46
CA PHE A 88 3.69 -3.91 -9.64
C PHE A 88 4.55 -5.12 -9.98
N ARG A 89 4.68 -5.45 -11.26
CA ARG A 89 5.46 -6.62 -11.70
C ARG A 89 6.92 -6.54 -11.31
N ARG A 90 7.52 -5.35 -11.39
CA ARG A 90 8.90 -5.15 -10.94
C ARG A 90 9.04 -5.48 -9.45
N GLY A 91 8.10 -5.04 -8.62
CA GLY A 91 8.11 -5.34 -7.18
C GLY A 91 7.87 -6.82 -6.91
N ARG A 92 6.89 -7.41 -7.58
CA ARG A 92 6.59 -8.84 -7.46
C ARG A 92 7.79 -9.71 -7.80
N ASN A 93 8.57 -9.30 -8.80
CA ASN A 93 9.71 -10.08 -9.31
C ASN A 93 11.03 -9.74 -8.61
N ALA A 94 11.05 -8.76 -7.70
CA ALA A 94 12.26 -8.39 -7.00
C ALA A 94 12.65 -9.47 -5.98
N HIS A 95 13.96 -9.70 -5.84
CA HIS A 95 14.46 -10.61 -4.82
C HIS A 95 14.65 -9.87 -3.51
N SER A 96 13.79 -10.17 -2.53
CA SER A 96 13.91 -9.66 -1.17
C SER A 96 14.42 -10.77 -0.27
N GLY A 97 15.64 -11.03 -0.18
CA GLY A 97 16.34 -11.97 0.68
C GLY A 97 15.52 -13.04 1.43
N THR A 98 14.65 -12.65 2.35
CA THR A 98 13.95 -13.59 3.25
C THR A 98 12.45 -13.43 3.20
N VAL A 99 11.74 -14.54 2.98
CA VAL A 99 10.28 -14.58 3.09
C VAL A 99 9.90 -14.94 4.53
N PRO A 100 8.93 -14.25 5.16
CA PRO A 100 8.48 -14.62 6.49
C PRO A 100 8.04 -16.08 6.58
N ARG A 101 8.32 -16.70 7.71
CA ARG A 101 8.21 -18.15 7.91
C ARG A 101 6.82 -18.72 7.60
N ASN A 102 5.77 -17.98 7.89
CA ASN A 102 4.38 -18.45 7.74
C ASN A 102 3.68 -17.83 6.54
N ALA A 103 4.42 -17.15 5.67
CA ALA A 103 3.83 -16.51 4.49
C ALA A 103 4.00 -17.41 3.25
N SER A 104 2.98 -17.46 2.42
CA SER A 104 3.10 -17.99 1.07
C SER A 104 4.09 -17.13 0.29
N VAL A 105 5.03 -17.74 -0.42
CA VAL A 105 6.00 -17.01 -1.26
C VAL A 105 5.26 -16.19 -2.32
N THR A 106 4.22 -16.75 -2.93
CA THR A 106 3.42 -16.06 -3.94
C THR A 106 2.73 -14.83 -3.35
N GLU A 107 2.06 -14.98 -2.22
CA GLU A 107 1.37 -13.85 -1.58
C GLU A 107 2.35 -12.78 -1.10
N TYR A 108 3.49 -13.18 -0.57
CA TYR A 108 4.52 -12.23 -0.15
C TYR A 108 5.02 -11.39 -1.34
N ARG A 109 5.25 -12.03 -2.49
CA ARG A 109 5.68 -11.32 -3.70
C ARG A 109 4.59 -10.37 -4.23
N ILE A 110 3.35 -10.80 -4.21
CA ILE A 110 2.22 -9.95 -4.60
C ILE A 110 2.13 -8.74 -3.67
N ALA A 111 2.26 -8.96 -2.36
CA ALA A 111 2.26 -7.87 -1.39
C ALA A 111 3.39 -6.87 -1.67
N THR A 112 4.61 -7.36 -1.94
CA THR A 112 5.75 -6.49 -2.27
C THR A 112 5.48 -5.68 -3.54
N GLY A 113 4.91 -6.30 -4.56
CA GLY A 113 4.53 -5.60 -5.79
C GLY A 113 3.48 -4.53 -5.56
N PHE A 114 2.48 -4.84 -4.75
CA PHE A 114 1.44 -3.88 -4.41
C PHE A 114 2.01 -2.69 -3.61
N GLU A 115 2.85 -2.97 -2.62
CA GLU A 115 3.54 -1.95 -1.86
C GLU A 115 4.40 -1.05 -2.77
N ALA A 116 5.10 -1.64 -3.74
CA ALA A 116 5.90 -0.87 -4.70
C ALA A 116 5.02 0.08 -5.52
N LEU A 117 3.85 -0.37 -5.96
CA LEU A 117 2.89 0.47 -6.67
C LEU A 117 2.43 1.64 -5.80
N LEU A 118 2.04 1.36 -4.56
CA LEU A 118 1.57 2.41 -3.64
C LEU A 118 2.67 3.42 -3.32
N GLY A 119 3.90 2.94 -3.09
CA GLY A 119 5.05 3.82 -2.87
C GLY A 119 5.35 4.69 -4.08
N TYR A 120 5.24 4.13 -5.28
CA TYR A 120 5.42 4.87 -6.53
C TYR A 120 4.40 6.03 -6.65
N LEU A 121 3.12 5.73 -6.41
CA LEU A 121 2.07 6.75 -6.51
C LEU A 121 2.24 7.84 -5.46
N PHE A 122 2.59 7.47 -4.25
CA PHE A 122 2.83 8.43 -3.17
C PHE A 122 4.01 9.35 -3.50
N LEU A 123 5.15 8.77 -3.90
CA LEU A 123 6.35 9.54 -4.21
C LEU A 123 6.21 10.37 -5.47
N SER A 124 5.34 9.97 -6.39
CA SER A 124 5.01 10.75 -7.59
C SER A 124 4.07 11.93 -7.30
N GLY A 125 3.54 12.01 -6.08
CA GLY A 125 2.58 13.05 -5.70
C GLY A 125 1.20 12.85 -6.30
N ASP A 126 0.87 11.65 -6.77
CA ASP A 126 -0.43 11.35 -7.37
C ASP A 126 -1.41 10.89 -6.31
N ASP A 127 -1.76 11.80 -5.40
CA ASP A 127 -2.65 11.51 -4.28
C ASP A 127 -4.03 11.08 -4.74
N ILE A 128 -4.53 11.68 -5.82
CA ILE A 128 -5.86 11.35 -6.34
C ILE A 128 -5.91 9.90 -6.81
N ARG A 129 -4.91 9.48 -7.57
CA ARG A 129 -4.85 8.09 -8.05
C ARG A 129 -4.63 7.12 -6.90
N LEU A 130 -3.78 7.49 -5.93
CA LEU A 130 -3.55 6.69 -4.74
C LEU A 130 -4.86 6.47 -3.97
N ASP A 131 -5.67 7.53 -3.79
CA ASP A 131 -6.97 7.42 -3.13
C ASP A 131 -7.91 6.48 -3.89
N GLU A 132 -7.94 6.57 -5.23
CA GLU A 132 -8.77 5.69 -6.05
C GLU A 132 -8.37 4.22 -5.87
N ILE A 133 -7.08 3.93 -5.93
CA ILE A 133 -6.56 2.58 -5.75
C ILE A 133 -6.90 2.06 -4.36
N MET A 134 -6.67 2.87 -3.33
CA MET A 134 -6.94 2.45 -1.95
C MET A 134 -8.42 2.27 -1.67
N GLN A 135 -9.28 3.09 -2.28
CA GLN A 135 -10.72 2.93 -2.17
C GLN A 135 -11.17 1.55 -2.66
N HIS A 136 -10.63 1.10 -3.77
CA HIS A 136 -10.95 -0.23 -4.31
C HIS A 136 -10.25 -1.35 -3.53
N ALA A 137 -9.00 -1.13 -3.12
CA ALA A 137 -8.23 -2.11 -2.35
C ALA A 137 -8.91 -2.44 -1.03
N LEU A 138 -9.50 -1.44 -0.38
CA LEU A 138 -10.18 -1.58 0.91
C LEU A 138 -11.70 -1.52 0.72
N GLN A 139 -12.20 -2.15 -0.34
CA GLN A 139 -13.61 -2.11 -0.73
C GLN A 139 -14.51 -2.60 0.39
N MET A 140 -15.63 -1.88 0.55
CA MET A 140 -16.58 -2.10 1.62
C MET A 140 -17.75 -2.97 1.15
N GLU A 141 -18.22 -3.86 2.02
CA GLU A 141 -19.51 -4.51 1.85
C GLU A 141 -20.51 -3.84 2.80
N ASN A 142 -21.61 -3.34 2.25
CA ASN A 142 -22.64 -2.63 3.03
C ASN A 142 -22.09 -1.46 3.86
N GLY A 143 -21.11 -0.71 3.31
CA GLY A 143 -20.48 0.40 4.00
C GLY A 143 -19.47 0.02 5.06
N LYS A 144 -19.15 -1.26 5.20
CA LYS A 144 -18.16 -1.76 6.16
C LYS A 144 -17.12 -2.63 5.48
N LEU A 145 -15.92 -2.62 6.02
CA LEU A 145 -14.86 -3.47 5.52
C LEU A 145 -15.28 -4.93 5.65
N LYS A 146 -15.16 -5.68 4.54
CA LYS A 146 -15.43 -7.10 4.54
C LYS A 146 -14.27 -7.81 5.21
N ILE A 147 -14.39 -8.01 6.52
CA ILE A 147 -13.45 -8.84 7.28
C ILE A 147 -14.08 -10.23 7.32
N GLU A 148 -13.55 -11.15 6.53
CA GLU A 148 -13.95 -12.54 6.65
C GLU A 148 -13.36 -13.10 7.93
N ASN A 149 -14.23 -13.66 8.73
CA ASN A 149 -13.81 -14.37 9.93
C ASN A 149 -13.11 -15.68 9.56
#